data_faef91858e7a6b8cd29781d330d6c38a
#
_entry.id   faef91858e7a6b8cd29781d330d6c38a
#
_cell.length_a   1.000
_cell.length_b   1.000
_cell.length_c   1.000
_cell.angle_alpha   90.00
_cell.angle_beta   90.00
_cell.angle_gamma   90.00
#
_symmetry.space_group_name_H-M   'P 1'
#
loop_
_entity.id
_entity.type
_entity.pdbx_description
1 polymer ?
#
loop_
_entity_poly.entity_id
_entity_poly.type
_entity_poly.pdbx_seq_one_letter_code
_entity_poly.pdbx_strand_id
1 'polypeptide(L)'
;MDTYRLIARDRRDLLGEGVTWSERDRAVYWVDILGHRLNRLNLGAGAGVIDEWPIGEMIGWVIERADRPGFIAGLRTGFVSLSLDPVTITPIAAPEPHLPENRMNDAAADPWGRIWAGTMHMTGARADGALYRLDTDLTWSRADAGYHIANGPAISADGAWLYHTDSALGVVYRFALSPEGLGPRETFITFPEDWGSPDGMCADADGGLWIAHWGGGCVSRFGPDGVRERSIALPASQITRCCFAGDGLDRMFVTSAADGVDEPLAGALFEIDPGCRGIAPRSFAG
;
A
#
# COMPACT_ATOMS: atom_id res chain seq x y z
N MET A 1 -14.32 10.68 22.54
CA MET A 1 -13.74 11.41 21.38
C MET A 1 -13.67 10.39 20.27
N ASP A 2 -14.08 10.78 19.07
CA ASP A 2 -14.01 9.87 17.93
C ASP A 2 -12.53 9.53 17.68
N THR A 3 -12.24 8.25 17.48
CA THR A 3 -10.88 7.75 17.23
C THR A 3 -10.38 8.07 15.83
N TYR A 4 -11.21 8.68 14.98
CA TYR A 4 -10.92 9.00 13.60
C TYR A 4 -11.55 10.33 13.17
N ARG A 5 -11.03 10.91 12.11
CA ARG A 5 -11.64 11.99 11.32
C ARG A 5 -11.96 11.46 9.93
N LEU A 6 -13.21 11.60 9.49
CA LEU A 6 -13.60 11.31 8.11
C LEU A 6 -13.10 12.41 7.18
N ILE A 7 -12.43 12.05 6.09
CA ILE A 7 -12.09 12.99 5.02
C ILE A 7 -13.33 13.15 4.13
N ALA A 8 -13.88 14.38 4.14
CA ALA A 8 -15.10 14.70 3.40
C ALA A 8 -14.84 14.65 1.90
N ARG A 9 -15.64 13.86 1.19
CA ARG A 9 -15.65 13.74 -0.28
C ARG A 9 -17.00 13.21 -0.75
N ASP A 10 -17.38 13.57 -1.99
CA ASP A 10 -18.66 13.18 -2.57
C ASP A 10 -18.71 11.72 -3.04
N ARG A 11 -17.52 11.07 -3.16
CA ARG A 11 -17.36 9.74 -3.69
C ARG A 11 -16.82 8.78 -2.64
N ARG A 12 -17.23 7.53 -2.74
CA ARG A 12 -16.60 6.38 -2.05
C ARG A 12 -15.78 5.58 -3.04
N ASP A 13 -14.66 5.02 -2.60
CA ASP A 13 -13.84 4.14 -3.41
C ASP A 13 -14.44 2.73 -3.38
N LEU A 14 -14.51 2.10 -4.55
CA LEU A 14 -14.88 0.69 -4.62
C LEU A 14 -13.81 -0.16 -3.93
N LEU A 15 -12.53 0.11 -4.26
CA LEU A 15 -11.39 -0.51 -3.60
C LEU A 15 -10.32 0.56 -3.39
N GLY A 16 -10.52 1.36 -2.32
CA GLY A 16 -9.56 2.38 -1.90
C GLY A 16 -8.31 1.71 -1.36
N GLU A 17 -7.12 2.03 -1.93
CA GLU A 17 -5.87 1.34 -1.69
C GLU A 17 -4.66 2.23 -1.90
N GLY A 18 -3.46 1.65 -1.74
CA GLY A 18 -2.19 2.27 -2.13
C GLY A 18 -1.93 3.64 -1.50
N VAL A 19 -2.48 3.90 -0.30
CA VAL A 19 -2.31 5.21 0.34
C VAL A 19 -0.85 5.48 0.68
N THR A 20 -0.35 6.66 0.28
CA THR A 20 1.03 7.08 0.48
C THR A 20 1.13 8.59 0.67
N TRP A 21 2.18 9.06 1.35
CA TRP A 21 2.50 10.46 1.57
C TRP A 21 3.57 10.94 0.60
N SER A 22 3.36 12.10 0.02
CA SER A 22 4.35 12.85 -0.74
C SER A 22 4.82 14.05 0.07
N GLU A 23 6.09 14.04 0.49
CA GLU A 23 6.71 15.23 1.12
C GLU A 23 6.85 16.37 0.11
N ARG A 24 7.20 16.05 -1.14
CA ARG A 24 7.38 17.02 -2.22
C ARG A 24 6.10 17.81 -2.48
N ASP A 25 4.97 17.11 -2.61
CA ASP A 25 3.69 17.72 -2.93
C ASP A 25 2.90 18.13 -1.67
N ARG A 26 3.37 17.72 -0.47
CA ARG A 26 2.66 17.87 0.81
C ARG A 26 1.22 17.34 0.71
N ALA A 27 1.08 16.15 0.17
CA ALA A 27 -0.20 15.55 -0.17
C ALA A 27 -0.23 14.04 0.13
N VAL A 28 -1.42 13.56 0.45
CA VAL A 28 -1.71 12.13 0.53
C VAL A 28 -2.26 11.68 -0.81
N TYR A 29 -1.63 10.68 -1.42
CA TYR A 29 -2.14 10.00 -2.61
C TYR A 29 -2.73 8.65 -2.23
N TRP A 30 -3.77 8.23 -2.93
CA TRP A 30 -4.31 6.88 -2.85
C TRP A 30 -5.01 6.52 -4.15
N VAL A 31 -5.24 5.23 -4.38
CA VAL A 31 -5.91 4.72 -5.57
C VAL A 31 -7.30 4.20 -5.24
N ASP A 32 -8.20 4.22 -6.22
CA ASP A 32 -9.38 3.34 -6.26
C ASP A 32 -9.11 2.32 -7.37
N ILE A 33 -8.68 1.11 -6.98
CA ILE A 33 -8.27 0.07 -7.94
C ILE A 33 -9.41 -0.26 -8.91
N LEU A 34 -10.59 -0.55 -8.38
CA LEU A 34 -11.77 -0.92 -9.17
C LEU A 34 -12.45 0.30 -9.82
N GLY A 35 -12.28 1.48 -9.24
CA GLY A 35 -12.72 2.75 -9.82
C GLY A 35 -11.76 3.31 -10.87
N HIS A 36 -10.59 2.69 -11.07
CA HIS A 36 -9.56 3.07 -12.05
C HIS A 36 -9.10 4.54 -11.88
N ARG A 37 -8.79 4.94 -10.63
CA ARG A 37 -8.45 6.32 -10.30
C ARG A 37 -7.24 6.43 -9.40
N LEU A 38 -6.51 7.53 -9.58
CA LEU A 38 -5.58 8.07 -8.60
C LEU A 38 -6.22 9.31 -7.98
N ASN A 39 -6.11 9.44 -6.67
CA ASN A 39 -6.65 10.56 -5.90
C ASN A 39 -5.51 11.24 -5.12
N ARG A 40 -5.65 12.52 -4.84
CA ARG A 40 -4.73 13.32 -4.02
C ARG A 40 -5.52 14.21 -3.05
N LEU A 41 -5.20 14.12 -1.77
CA LEU A 41 -5.63 15.08 -0.76
C LEU A 41 -4.48 16.05 -0.44
N ASN A 42 -4.66 17.31 -0.72
CA ASN A 42 -3.66 18.33 -0.40
C ASN A 42 -3.67 18.65 1.10
N LEU A 43 -2.51 18.60 1.76
CA LEU A 43 -2.31 18.98 3.16
C LEU A 43 -1.49 20.28 3.31
N GLY A 44 -0.93 20.79 2.21
CA GLY A 44 -0.18 22.04 2.15
C GLY A 44 -1.06 23.25 1.82
N ALA A 45 -0.59 24.09 0.92
CA ALA A 45 -1.37 25.19 0.37
C ALA A 45 -2.61 24.64 -0.34
N GLY A 46 -3.82 25.07 0.04
CA GLY A 46 -5.08 24.48 -0.45
C GLY A 46 -5.48 23.22 0.31
N ALA A 47 -5.10 23.11 1.58
CA ALA A 47 -5.45 21.96 2.43
C ALA A 47 -6.95 21.61 2.35
N GLY A 48 -7.24 20.30 2.22
CA GLY A 48 -8.59 19.77 2.09
C GLY A 48 -9.10 19.65 0.64
N VAL A 49 -8.40 20.19 -0.35
CA VAL A 49 -8.75 19.99 -1.77
C VAL A 49 -8.37 18.57 -2.18
N ILE A 50 -9.30 17.90 -2.85
CA ILE A 50 -9.09 16.57 -3.42
C ILE A 50 -9.09 16.70 -4.94
N ASP A 51 -8.02 16.21 -5.55
CA ASP A 51 -7.90 16.05 -6.99
C ASP A 51 -8.05 14.57 -7.35
N GLU A 52 -8.64 14.31 -8.52
CA GLU A 52 -8.87 12.96 -9.05
C GLU A 52 -8.41 12.86 -10.50
N TRP A 53 -7.71 11.77 -10.84
CA TRP A 53 -7.30 11.45 -12.21
C TRP A 53 -7.81 10.07 -12.62
N PRO A 54 -8.65 9.98 -13.66
CA PRO A 54 -8.99 8.69 -14.27
C PRO A 54 -7.75 8.13 -14.97
N ILE A 55 -7.43 6.86 -14.68
CA ILE A 55 -6.25 6.18 -15.22
C ILE A 55 -6.62 5.26 -16.42
N GLY A 56 -7.89 4.85 -16.50
CA GLY A 56 -8.39 4.04 -17.62
C GLY A 56 -8.25 2.53 -17.43
N GLU A 57 -7.46 2.08 -16.45
CA GLU A 57 -7.37 0.68 -16.02
C GLU A 57 -7.10 0.58 -14.51
N MET A 58 -7.09 -0.63 -13.96
CA MET A 58 -6.78 -0.86 -12.54
C MET A 58 -5.37 -0.36 -12.23
N ILE A 59 -5.27 0.46 -11.19
CA ILE A 59 -4.02 0.96 -10.61
C ILE A 59 -3.95 0.53 -9.15
N GLY A 60 -2.92 -0.24 -8.78
CA GLY A 60 -2.75 -0.76 -7.42
C GLY A 60 -2.03 0.22 -6.50
N TRP A 61 -1.06 0.96 -7.02
CA TRP A 61 -0.19 1.83 -6.24
C TRP A 61 0.54 2.85 -7.10
N VAL A 62 1.06 3.90 -6.44
CA VAL A 62 2.02 4.85 -6.99
C VAL A 62 3.20 5.03 -6.03
N ILE A 63 4.41 5.19 -6.55
CA ILE A 63 5.64 5.50 -5.80
C ILE A 63 6.32 6.67 -6.49
N GLU A 64 6.63 7.73 -5.74
CA GLU A 64 7.33 8.89 -6.27
C GLU A 64 8.70 8.53 -6.81
N ARG A 65 9.15 9.28 -7.82
CA ARG A 65 10.54 9.24 -8.28
C ARG A 65 11.36 10.25 -7.50
N ALA A 66 12.56 9.85 -7.03
CA ALA A 66 13.39 10.67 -6.18
C ALA A 66 13.85 11.97 -6.87
N ASP A 67 14.42 11.87 -8.05
CA ASP A 67 15.13 12.97 -8.71
C ASP A 67 14.38 13.60 -9.89
N ARG A 68 13.12 13.20 -10.12
CA ARG A 68 12.32 13.74 -11.23
C ARG A 68 10.82 13.71 -10.91
N PRO A 69 10.00 14.53 -11.58
CA PRO A 69 8.56 14.56 -11.35
C PRO A 69 7.88 13.25 -11.80
N GLY A 70 6.66 13.02 -11.27
CA GLY A 70 5.85 11.85 -11.58
C GLY A 70 6.16 10.64 -10.71
N PHE A 71 5.60 9.51 -11.11
CA PHE A 71 5.56 8.28 -10.34
C PHE A 71 6.02 7.08 -11.16
N ILE A 72 6.46 6.04 -10.48
CA ILE A 72 6.30 4.67 -10.96
C ILE A 72 4.99 4.15 -10.39
N ALA A 73 4.21 3.47 -11.20
CA ALA A 73 2.91 2.93 -10.80
C ALA A 73 2.79 1.45 -11.20
N GLY A 74 1.98 0.73 -10.44
CA GLY A 74 1.58 -0.63 -10.77
C GLY A 74 0.18 -0.63 -11.34
N LEU A 75 0.07 -0.91 -12.63
CA LEU A 75 -1.20 -1.13 -13.31
C LEU A 75 -1.54 -2.63 -13.35
N ARG A 76 -2.72 -2.96 -13.83
CA ARG A 76 -3.08 -4.37 -14.02
C ARG A 76 -2.02 -5.12 -14.84
N THR A 77 -1.50 -4.50 -15.87
CA THR A 77 -0.57 -5.12 -16.82
C THR A 77 0.89 -5.11 -16.40
N GLY A 78 1.27 -4.30 -15.37
CA GLY A 78 2.65 -4.24 -14.89
C GLY A 78 3.11 -2.86 -14.46
N PHE A 79 4.42 -2.64 -14.53
CA PHE A 79 5.08 -1.40 -14.13
C PHE A 79 4.98 -0.35 -15.23
N VAL A 80 4.65 0.89 -14.84
CA VAL A 80 4.61 2.03 -15.76
C VAL A 80 5.23 3.26 -15.11
N SER A 81 5.71 4.20 -15.93
CA SER A 81 5.94 5.59 -15.52
C SER A 81 4.64 6.36 -15.72
N LEU A 82 4.26 7.14 -14.71
CA LEU A 82 3.02 7.92 -14.70
C LEU A 82 3.34 9.39 -14.41
N SER A 83 2.85 10.29 -15.27
CA SER A 83 2.73 11.73 -14.98
C SER A 83 1.27 12.15 -14.97
N LEU A 84 0.93 13.25 -14.27
CA LEU A 84 -0.46 13.64 -14.03
C LEU A 84 -0.93 14.86 -14.83
N ASP A 85 -0.02 15.73 -15.23
CA ASP A 85 -0.38 16.98 -15.92
C ASP A 85 0.38 17.13 -17.25
N PRO A 86 -0.13 16.61 -18.36
CA PRO A 86 -1.32 15.75 -18.52
C PRO A 86 -1.06 14.32 -18.06
N VAL A 87 -2.13 13.55 -17.79
CA VAL A 87 -2.01 12.11 -17.50
C VAL A 87 -1.34 11.42 -18.68
N THR A 88 -0.16 10.88 -18.42
CA THR A 88 0.64 10.14 -19.40
C THR A 88 1.16 8.87 -18.76
N ILE A 89 0.91 7.74 -19.44
CA ILE A 89 1.31 6.40 -19.00
C ILE A 89 2.30 5.84 -20.00
N THR A 90 3.50 5.51 -19.53
CA THR A 90 4.55 4.89 -20.36
C THR A 90 4.90 3.51 -19.79
N PRO A 91 4.64 2.40 -20.51
CA PRO A 91 4.98 1.06 -20.05
C PRO A 91 6.48 0.90 -19.79
N ILE A 92 6.82 0.19 -18.71
CA ILE A 92 8.19 -0.17 -18.33
C ILE A 92 8.36 -1.69 -18.46
N ALA A 93 7.54 -2.47 -17.77
CA ALA A 93 7.65 -3.93 -17.76
C ALA A 93 6.30 -4.60 -17.48
N ALA A 94 6.07 -5.74 -18.13
CA ALA A 94 4.92 -6.60 -17.89
C ALA A 94 5.44 -7.96 -17.40
N PRO A 95 5.51 -8.20 -16.08
CA PRO A 95 6.13 -9.44 -15.53
C PRO A 95 5.32 -10.69 -15.83
N GLU A 96 3.99 -10.57 -15.94
CA GLU A 96 3.06 -11.70 -16.04
C GLU A 96 2.15 -11.66 -17.30
N PRO A 97 2.71 -11.49 -18.51
CA PRO A 97 1.88 -11.42 -19.73
C PRO A 97 1.15 -12.74 -20.04
N HIS A 98 1.60 -13.84 -19.40
CA HIS A 98 1.03 -15.18 -19.51
C HIS A 98 -0.07 -15.45 -18.46
N LEU A 99 -0.31 -14.54 -17.51
CA LEU A 99 -1.32 -14.61 -16.45
C LEU A 99 -2.30 -13.41 -16.58
N PRO A 100 -3.18 -13.39 -17.60
CA PRO A 100 -4.02 -12.22 -17.87
C PRO A 100 -5.07 -11.93 -16.80
N GLU A 101 -5.30 -12.88 -15.88
CA GLU A 101 -6.18 -12.73 -14.73
C GLU A 101 -5.45 -12.23 -13.47
N ASN A 102 -4.15 -11.98 -13.56
CA ASN A 102 -3.39 -11.33 -12.48
C ASN A 102 -3.37 -9.81 -12.67
N ARG A 103 -3.09 -9.13 -11.57
CA ARG A 103 -2.85 -7.69 -11.51
C ARG A 103 -1.78 -7.35 -10.48
N MET A 104 -1.14 -6.19 -10.60
CA MET A 104 -0.41 -5.59 -9.50
C MET A 104 -1.37 -5.26 -8.37
N ASN A 105 -0.93 -5.45 -7.11
CA ASN A 105 -1.76 -5.17 -5.94
C ASN A 105 -1.16 -4.07 -5.08
N ASP A 106 -0.02 -4.30 -4.42
CA ASP A 106 0.60 -3.34 -3.52
C ASP A 106 2.12 -3.29 -3.70
N ALA A 107 2.78 -2.20 -3.26
CA ALA A 107 4.21 -2.02 -3.41
C ALA A 107 4.83 -1.06 -2.37
N ALA A 108 6.15 -1.17 -2.20
CA ALA A 108 6.97 -0.22 -1.46
C ALA A 108 8.36 -0.06 -2.09
N ALA A 109 8.96 1.13 -1.91
CA ALA A 109 10.36 1.34 -2.24
C ALA A 109 11.26 1.01 -1.05
N ASP A 110 12.46 0.51 -1.33
CA ASP A 110 13.47 0.17 -0.32
C ASP A 110 14.52 1.28 -0.15
N PRO A 111 15.47 1.14 0.81
CA PRO A 111 16.50 2.15 1.05
C PRO A 111 17.43 2.42 -0.15
N TRP A 112 17.50 1.53 -1.11
CA TRP A 112 18.30 1.69 -2.33
C TRP A 112 17.48 2.22 -3.51
N GLY A 113 16.23 2.60 -3.26
CA GLY A 113 15.33 3.16 -4.26
C GLY A 113 14.77 2.15 -5.26
N ARG A 114 14.84 0.85 -4.98
CA ARG A 114 14.20 -0.21 -5.76
C ARG A 114 12.76 -0.38 -5.31
N ILE A 115 11.89 -0.83 -6.20
CA ILE A 115 10.48 -1.12 -5.86
C ILE A 115 10.29 -2.62 -5.70
N TRP A 116 9.60 -3.00 -4.63
CA TRP A 116 9.09 -4.33 -4.38
C TRP A 116 7.58 -4.31 -4.56
N ALA A 117 7.04 -5.13 -5.46
CA ALA A 117 5.62 -5.10 -5.83
C ALA A 117 5.04 -6.51 -5.92
N GLY A 118 3.91 -6.70 -5.27
CA GLY A 118 3.14 -7.93 -5.28
C GLY A 118 2.15 -8.00 -6.44
N THR A 119 1.96 -9.19 -7.00
CA THR A 119 0.88 -9.52 -7.92
C THR A 119 -0.08 -10.52 -7.28
N MET A 120 -1.31 -10.55 -7.77
CA MET A 120 -2.32 -11.51 -7.33
C MET A 120 -3.29 -11.85 -8.46
N HIS A 121 -3.90 -13.02 -8.38
CA HIS A 121 -5.08 -13.33 -9.18
C HIS A 121 -6.23 -12.40 -8.78
N MET A 122 -7.00 -11.85 -9.74
CA MET A 122 -8.04 -10.84 -9.48
C MET A 122 -9.08 -11.26 -8.44
N THR A 123 -9.38 -12.55 -8.33
CA THR A 123 -10.33 -13.08 -7.33
C THR A 123 -9.64 -13.70 -6.11
N GLY A 124 -8.31 -13.74 -6.06
CA GLY A 124 -7.56 -14.43 -4.99
C GLY A 124 -7.70 -15.96 -5.00
N ALA A 125 -8.31 -16.55 -6.02
CA ALA A 125 -8.65 -17.97 -6.04
C ALA A 125 -7.45 -18.90 -6.29
N ARG A 126 -6.32 -18.35 -6.76
CA ARG A 126 -5.12 -19.13 -7.13
C ARG A 126 -3.88 -18.52 -6.50
N ALA A 127 -2.94 -19.37 -6.10
CA ALA A 127 -1.65 -18.98 -5.54
C ALA A 127 -0.60 -18.77 -6.65
N ASP A 128 -0.96 -18.05 -7.71
CA ASP A 128 -0.06 -17.75 -8.84
C ASP A 128 0.49 -16.31 -8.83
N GLY A 129 0.21 -15.56 -7.78
CA GLY A 129 0.83 -14.27 -7.50
C GLY A 129 2.30 -14.39 -7.08
N ALA A 130 3.03 -13.31 -7.23
CA ALA A 130 4.47 -13.25 -6.96
C ALA A 130 4.89 -11.88 -6.38
N LEU A 131 6.08 -11.83 -5.79
CA LEU A 131 6.76 -10.62 -5.38
C LEU A 131 7.86 -10.31 -6.39
N TYR A 132 7.78 -9.14 -7.02
CA TYR A 132 8.74 -8.65 -8.01
C TYR A 132 9.59 -7.52 -7.45
N ARG A 133 10.83 -7.42 -7.91
CA ARG A 133 11.71 -6.29 -7.69
C ARG A 133 11.90 -5.55 -9.02
N LEU A 134 11.69 -4.23 -9.00
CA LEU A 134 12.09 -3.32 -10.07
C LEU A 134 13.32 -2.55 -9.60
N ASP A 135 14.43 -2.72 -10.29
CA ASP A 135 15.69 -2.05 -10.02
C ASP A 135 15.71 -0.63 -10.61
N THR A 136 16.63 0.21 -10.15
CA THR A 136 16.73 1.63 -10.54
C THR A 136 17.08 1.84 -12.02
N ASP A 137 17.63 0.84 -12.68
CA ASP A 137 17.88 0.80 -14.11
C ASP A 137 16.70 0.31 -14.95
N LEU A 138 15.52 0.11 -14.30
CA LEU A 138 14.28 -0.41 -14.87
C LEU A 138 14.33 -1.90 -15.26
N THR A 139 15.37 -2.63 -14.91
CA THR A 139 15.35 -4.09 -14.97
C THR A 139 14.50 -4.66 -13.83
N TRP A 140 13.95 -5.85 -14.01
CA TRP A 140 13.12 -6.47 -13.00
C TRP A 140 13.42 -7.95 -12.82
N SER A 141 13.09 -8.47 -11.67
CA SER A 141 13.23 -9.89 -11.34
C SER A 141 12.11 -10.36 -10.42
N ARG A 142 11.77 -11.63 -10.50
CA ARG A 142 10.87 -12.28 -9.54
C ARG A 142 11.68 -12.73 -8.33
N ALA A 143 11.34 -12.18 -7.17
CA ALA A 143 12.03 -12.45 -5.91
C ALA A 143 11.41 -13.61 -5.12
N ASP A 144 10.08 -13.72 -5.14
CA ASP A 144 9.33 -14.78 -4.46
C ASP A 144 8.01 -15.05 -5.17
N ALA A 145 7.29 -16.14 -4.85
CA ALA A 145 6.06 -16.52 -5.52
C ALA A 145 5.16 -17.41 -4.64
N GLY A 146 3.96 -17.70 -5.15
CA GLY A 146 3.01 -18.59 -4.50
C GLY A 146 2.08 -17.86 -3.54
N TYR A 147 1.66 -16.64 -3.90
CA TYR A 147 0.70 -15.83 -3.17
C TYR A 147 -0.68 -15.92 -3.79
N HIS A 148 -1.71 -16.04 -2.95
CA HIS A 148 -3.11 -15.89 -3.37
C HIS A 148 -3.47 -14.41 -3.49
N ILE A 149 -3.26 -13.65 -2.42
CA ILE A 149 -3.52 -12.22 -2.32
C ILE A 149 -2.29 -11.57 -1.70
N ALA A 150 -1.36 -11.15 -2.56
CA ALA A 150 -0.13 -10.48 -2.17
C ALA A 150 -0.43 -9.05 -1.70
N ASN A 151 -0.14 -8.74 -0.43
CA ASN A 151 -0.33 -7.44 0.19
C ASN A 151 0.90 -6.95 0.96
N GLY A 152 0.90 -5.67 1.36
CA GLY A 152 2.14 -5.00 1.65
C GLY A 152 2.92 -4.82 0.34
N PRO A 153 4.20 -4.62 0.25
CA PRO A 153 5.17 -4.74 1.33
C PRO A 153 5.27 -3.49 2.21
N ALA A 154 5.89 -3.69 3.38
CA ALA A 154 6.46 -2.60 4.15
C ALA A 154 7.94 -2.89 4.43
N ILE A 155 8.71 -1.82 4.57
CA ILE A 155 10.14 -1.91 4.91
C ILE A 155 10.32 -1.36 6.32
N SER A 156 11.04 -2.11 7.18
CA SER A 156 11.35 -1.66 8.54
C SER A 156 12.08 -0.30 8.56
N ALA A 157 12.00 0.40 9.69
CA ALA A 157 12.59 1.74 9.82
C ALA A 157 14.11 1.74 9.55
N ASP A 158 14.81 0.72 10.02
CA ASP A 158 16.24 0.49 9.79
C ASP A 158 16.59 -0.03 8.39
N GLY A 159 15.56 -0.40 7.59
CA GLY A 159 15.75 -0.94 6.25
C GLY A 159 16.21 -2.39 6.20
N ALA A 160 16.29 -3.09 7.34
CA ALA A 160 16.83 -4.44 7.43
C ALA A 160 15.82 -5.54 7.08
N TRP A 161 14.52 -5.24 7.11
CA TRP A 161 13.44 -6.20 6.88
C TRP A 161 12.45 -5.69 5.84
N LEU A 162 12.03 -6.60 4.96
CA LEU A 162 10.84 -6.47 4.15
C LEU A 162 9.75 -7.38 4.73
N TYR A 163 8.57 -6.81 4.97
CA TYR A 163 7.36 -7.56 5.36
C TYR A 163 6.44 -7.68 4.16
N HIS A 164 5.84 -8.84 3.95
CA HIS A 164 4.93 -9.10 2.83
C HIS A 164 3.87 -10.13 3.25
N THR A 165 2.67 -10.02 2.70
CA THR A 165 1.50 -10.73 3.19
C THR A 165 0.92 -11.65 2.12
N ASP A 166 0.40 -12.82 2.53
CA ASP A 166 -0.67 -13.51 1.81
C ASP A 166 -1.96 -13.36 2.64
N SER A 167 -2.81 -12.41 2.23
CA SER A 167 -4.05 -12.09 2.96
C SER A 167 -5.01 -13.27 3.02
N ALA A 168 -5.07 -14.10 1.97
CA ALA A 168 -5.94 -15.26 1.93
C ALA A 168 -5.55 -16.34 2.95
N LEU A 169 -4.27 -16.42 3.28
CA LEU A 169 -3.75 -17.34 4.29
C LEU A 169 -3.71 -16.72 5.70
N GLY A 170 -3.97 -15.42 5.83
CA GLY A 170 -3.84 -14.70 7.10
C GLY A 170 -2.40 -14.62 7.61
N VAL A 171 -1.40 -14.63 6.71
CA VAL A 171 0.02 -14.71 7.11
C VAL A 171 0.79 -13.50 6.64
N VAL A 172 1.52 -12.89 7.55
CA VAL A 172 2.57 -11.90 7.24
C VAL A 172 3.92 -12.61 7.29
N TYR A 173 4.64 -12.54 6.19
CA TYR A 173 6.02 -12.99 6.08
C TYR A 173 7.00 -11.85 6.30
N ARG A 174 8.24 -12.18 6.67
CA ARG A 174 9.36 -11.25 6.63
C ARG A 174 10.54 -11.85 5.89
N PHE A 175 11.36 -10.97 5.34
CA PHE A 175 12.57 -11.30 4.63
C PHE A 175 13.68 -10.38 5.13
N ALA A 176 14.85 -10.91 5.45
CA ALA A 176 16.03 -10.05 5.62
C ALA A 176 16.30 -9.33 4.29
N LEU A 177 16.43 -8.01 4.36
CA LEU A 177 16.59 -7.16 3.18
C LEU A 177 18.02 -6.61 3.12
N SER A 178 18.65 -6.73 1.95
CA SER A 178 20.01 -6.26 1.70
C SER A 178 20.15 -5.62 0.31
N PRO A 179 21.30 -4.98 0.00
CA PRO A 179 21.58 -4.52 -1.36
C PRO A 179 21.49 -5.64 -2.41
N GLU A 180 21.85 -6.87 -2.05
CA GLU A 180 21.86 -8.03 -2.93
C GLU A 180 20.44 -8.55 -3.20
N GLY A 181 19.50 -8.37 -2.24
CA GLY A 181 18.13 -8.84 -2.35
C GLY A 181 17.52 -9.31 -1.04
N LEU A 182 16.63 -10.31 -1.14
CA LEU A 182 15.93 -10.90 0.00
C LEU A 182 16.62 -12.16 0.50
N GLY A 183 16.65 -12.31 1.82
CA GLY A 183 16.91 -13.58 2.48
C GLY A 183 15.74 -14.57 2.36
N PRO A 184 15.81 -15.72 3.05
CA PRO A 184 14.72 -16.69 3.07
C PRO A 184 13.41 -16.10 3.61
N ARG A 185 12.27 -16.62 3.10
CA ARG A 185 10.94 -16.29 3.60
C ARG A 185 10.73 -16.89 4.98
N GLU A 186 10.38 -16.06 5.96
CA GLU A 186 10.04 -16.46 7.32
C GLU A 186 8.62 -16.04 7.66
N THR A 187 7.84 -16.90 8.33
CA THR A 187 6.55 -16.46 8.91
C THR A 187 6.83 -15.53 10.09
N PHE A 188 6.24 -14.33 10.06
CA PHE A 188 6.39 -13.32 11.11
C PHE A 188 5.15 -13.23 11.99
N ILE A 189 3.95 -13.11 11.39
CA ILE A 189 2.68 -13.06 12.10
C ILE A 189 1.70 -14.02 11.41
N THR A 190 0.89 -14.72 12.20
CA THR A 190 -0.29 -15.43 11.73
C THR A 190 -1.51 -14.79 12.37
N PHE A 191 -2.42 -14.26 11.55
CA PHE A 191 -3.67 -13.66 12.02
C PHE A 191 -4.64 -14.77 12.43
N PRO A 192 -5.20 -14.71 13.64
CA PRO A 192 -6.38 -15.47 14.00
C PRO A 192 -7.57 -15.08 13.09
N GLU A 193 -8.48 -16.00 12.85
CA GLU A 193 -9.63 -15.80 11.95
C GLU A 193 -10.51 -14.60 12.36
N ASP A 194 -10.65 -14.34 13.64
CA ASP A 194 -11.45 -13.25 14.20
C ASP A 194 -10.82 -11.85 14.04
N TRP A 195 -9.59 -11.76 13.52
CA TRP A 195 -8.96 -10.47 13.23
C TRP A 195 -9.24 -9.97 11.81
N GLY A 196 -9.90 -10.76 10.97
CA GLY A 196 -9.96 -10.55 9.53
C GLY A 196 -8.65 -10.94 8.84
N SER A 197 -8.40 -10.43 7.64
CA SER A 197 -7.18 -10.71 6.89
C SER A 197 -6.18 -9.55 6.97
N PRO A 198 -4.87 -9.82 7.11
CA PRO A 198 -3.86 -8.77 7.04
C PRO A 198 -3.79 -8.20 5.63
N ASP A 199 -3.76 -6.88 5.52
CA ASP A 199 -3.78 -6.15 4.26
C ASP A 199 -2.58 -5.21 4.14
N GLY A 200 -2.71 -4.03 3.56
CA GLY A 200 -1.64 -3.07 3.41
C GLY A 200 -1.06 -2.60 4.75
N MET A 201 0.22 -2.25 4.76
CA MET A 201 0.97 -1.97 5.99
C MET A 201 2.00 -0.86 5.83
N CYS A 202 2.42 -0.28 6.96
CA CYS A 202 3.54 0.67 7.04
C CYS A 202 4.31 0.51 8.36
N ALA A 203 5.57 0.95 8.39
CA ALA A 203 6.39 0.94 9.60
C ALA A 203 6.37 2.30 10.30
N ASP A 204 6.51 2.29 11.64
CA ASP A 204 6.75 3.50 12.42
C ASP A 204 8.23 3.68 12.80
N ALA A 205 8.54 4.86 13.33
CA ALA A 205 9.91 5.23 13.70
C ALA A 205 10.47 4.44 14.90
N ASP A 206 9.59 3.85 15.70
CA ASP A 206 9.94 3.06 16.88
C ASP A 206 10.07 1.55 16.59
N GLY A 207 10.06 1.18 15.28
CA GLY A 207 10.22 -0.21 14.82
C GLY A 207 8.94 -1.04 14.83
N GLY A 208 7.78 -0.42 15.07
CA GLY A 208 6.48 -1.09 14.96
C GLY A 208 6.02 -1.22 13.52
N LEU A 209 5.22 -2.26 13.26
CA LEU A 209 4.55 -2.50 12.00
C LEU A 209 3.05 -2.27 12.16
N TRP A 210 2.47 -1.36 11.39
CA TRP A 210 1.04 -1.10 11.34
C TRP A 210 0.42 -1.84 10.17
N ILE A 211 -0.64 -2.60 10.43
CA ILE A 211 -1.30 -3.46 9.44
C ILE A 211 -2.78 -3.13 9.44
N ALA A 212 -3.34 -2.94 8.24
CA ALA A 212 -4.78 -2.84 8.02
C ALA A 212 -5.42 -4.24 8.06
N HIS A 213 -6.68 -4.30 8.55
CA HIS A 213 -7.41 -5.55 8.72
C HIS A 213 -8.63 -5.57 7.78
N TRP A 214 -8.51 -6.25 6.65
CA TRP A 214 -9.65 -6.52 5.78
C TRP A 214 -10.66 -7.42 6.48
N GLY A 215 -11.90 -6.94 6.62
CA GLY A 215 -12.95 -7.62 7.38
C GLY A 215 -12.85 -7.46 8.89
N GLY A 216 -11.76 -6.88 9.42
CA GLY A 216 -11.55 -6.68 10.86
C GLY A 216 -11.88 -5.28 11.37
N GLY A 217 -12.12 -4.30 10.47
CA GLY A 217 -12.56 -2.94 10.84
C GLY A 217 -11.57 -2.15 11.69
N CYS A 218 -10.28 -2.37 11.54
CA CYS A 218 -9.26 -1.68 12.32
C CYS A 218 -7.90 -1.62 11.61
N VAL A 219 -7.00 -0.80 12.16
CA VAL A 219 -5.56 -0.93 11.96
C VAL A 219 -4.91 -1.33 13.29
N SER A 220 -3.90 -2.21 13.26
CA SER A 220 -3.20 -2.66 14.47
C SER A 220 -1.70 -2.44 14.35
N ARG A 221 -1.08 -2.07 15.48
CA ARG A 221 0.36 -2.00 15.66
C ARG A 221 0.89 -3.30 16.22
N PHE A 222 1.94 -3.81 15.59
CA PHE A 222 2.68 -4.99 16.03
C PHE A 222 4.12 -4.59 16.36
N GLY A 223 4.64 -5.13 17.48
CA GLY A 223 6.02 -4.95 17.87
C GLY A 223 7.00 -5.70 16.96
N PRO A 224 8.32 -5.47 17.13
CA PRO A 224 9.36 -6.19 16.38
C PRO A 224 9.36 -7.71 16.58
N ASP A 225 8.70 -8.18 17.64
CA ASP A 225 8.47 -9.60 17.96
C ASP A 225 7.21 -10.19 17.31
N GLY A 226 6.45 -9.37 16.56
CA GLY A 226 5.18 -9.77 15.94
C GLY A 226 3.98 -9.81 16.89
N VAL A 227 4.13 -9.31 18.12
CA VAL A 227 3.03 -9.24 19.10
C VAL A 227 2.18 -8.01 18.83
N ARG A 228 0.85 -8.17 18.76
CA ARG A 228 -0.10 -7.07 18.62
C ARG A 228 -0.17 -6.26 19.91
N GLU A 229 0.22 -4.99 19.85
CA GLU A 229 0.27 -4.10 21.01
C GLU A 229 -1.02 -3.30 21.20
N ARG A 230 -1.61 -2.84 20.08
CA ARG A 230 -2.86 -2.06 20.11
C ARG A 230 -3.57 -2.10 18.77
N SER A 231 -4.86 -1.74 18.76
CA SER A 231 -5.69 -1.59 17.59
C SER A 231 -6.50 -0.30 17.68
N ILE A 232 -6.73 0.33 16.51
CA ILE A 232 -7.60 1.50 16.37
C ILE A 232 -8.75 1.08 15.47
N ALA A 233 -9.96 1.03 16.05
CA ALA A 233 -11.18 0.66 15.34
C ALA A 233 -11.64 1.77 14.41
N LEU A 234 -12.18 1.39 13.24
CA LEU A 234 -12.72 2.25 12.21
C LEU A 234 -14.13 1.79 11.82
N PRO A 235 -15.00 2.70 11.37
CA PRO A 235 -16.41 2.40 11.10
C PRO A 235 -16.65 1.85 9.67
N ALA A 236 -15.73 1.04 9.17
CA ALA A 236 -15.81 0.28 7.93
C ALA A 236 -15.14 -1.05 8.15
N SER A 237 -15.70 -2.16 7.66
CA SER A 237 -15.14 -3.49 7.89
C SER A 237 -13.91 -3.76 7.05
N GLN A 238 -13.90 -3.30 5.80
CA GLN A 238 -12.83 -3.56 4.84
C GLN A 238 -11.78 -2.45 4.89
N ILE A 239 -10.88 -2.50 5.87
CA ILE A 239 -9.74 -1.58 5.99
C ILE A 239 -8.58 -2.15 5.18
N THR A 240 -8.07 -1.36 4.23
CA THR A 240 -7.18 -1.85 3.17
C THR A 240 -5.72 -1.47 3.39
N ARG A 241 -5.42 -0.19 3.67
CA ARG A 241 -4.03 0.25 3.84
C ARG A 241 -3.95 1.45 4.76
N CYS A 242 -2.78 1.66 5.37
CA CYS A 242 -2.46 2.83 6.18
C CYS A 242 -1.11 3.44 5.77
N CYS A 243 -0.98 4.77 5.95
CA CYS A 243 0.31 5.45 5.83
C CYS A 243 0.41 6.61 6.81
N PHE A 244 1.61 6.89 7.28
CA PHE A 244 1.92 8.11 8.02
C PHE A 244 2.08 9.29 7.05
N ALA A 245 1.62 10.47 7.47
CA ALA A 245 1.64 11.67 6.66
C ALA A 245 1.76 12.95 7.50
N GLY A 246 1.92 14.08 6.80
CA GLY A 246 2.13 15.40 7.39
C GLY A 246 3.60 15.64 7.73
N ASP A 247 3.94 16.91 8.00
CA ASP A 247 5.33 17.33 8.23
C ASP A 247 5.98 16.64 9.45
N GLY A 248 5.17 16.25 10.44
CA GLY A 248 5.62 15.53 11.64
C GLY A 248 5.58 14.01 11.49
N LEU A 249 4.99 13.48 10.41
CA LEU A 249 4.67 12.06 10.24
C LEU A 249 3.94 11.46 11.44
N ASP A 250 3.08 12.26 12.07
CA ASP A 250 2.32 11.95 13.28
C ASP A 250 0.81 11.80 13.04
N ARG A 251 0.39 11.90 11.78
CA ARG A 251 -0.96 11.66 11.32
C ARG A 251 -0.98 10.39 10.49
N MET A 252 -2.00 9.57 10.63
CA MET A 252 -2.14 8.36 9.81
C MET A 252 -3.39 8.45 8.96
N PHE A 253 -3.25 8.20 7.66
CA PHE A 253 -4.38 8.09 6.74
C PHE A 253 -4.62 6.62 6.42
N VAL A 254 -5.91 6.26 6.37
CA VAL A 254 -6.35 4.86 6.23
C VAL A 254 -7.42 4.78 5.16
N THR A 255 -7.19 3.93 4.18
CA THR A 255 -8.15 3.63 3.11
C THR A 255 -9.07 2.47 3.48
N SER A 256 -10.22 2.40 2.81
CA SER A 256 -11.17 1.30 2.94
C SER A 256 -11.85 1.00 1.61
N ALA A 257 -12.52 -0.15 1.52
CA ALA A 257 -13.22 -0.58 0.34
C ALA A 257 -14.74 -0.65 0.56
N ALA A 258 -15.52 -0.36 -0.51
CA ALA A 258 -16.97 -0.50 -0.54
C ALA A 258 -17.43 -1.69 -1.38
N ASP A 259 -16.54 -2.39 -2.07
CA ASP A 259 -16.90 -3.51 -2.92
C ASP A 259 -17.49 -4.67 -2.09
N GLY A 260 -18.71 -5.09 -2.47
CA GLY A 260 -19.40 -6.21 -1.83
C GLY A 260 -19.98 -5.96 -0.44
N VAL A 261 -19.92 -4.72 0.10
CA VAL A 261 -20.51 -4.36 1.41
C VAL A 261 -21.43 -3.15 1.31
N ASP A 262 -22.48 -3.14 2.14
CA ASP A 262 -23.43 -2.02 2.26
C ASP A 262 -23.27 -1.34 3.64
N GLU A 263 -22.16 -0.65 3.79
CA GLU A 263 -21.82 0.08 5.03
C GLU A 263 -21.74 1.58 4.74
N PRO A 264 -22.25 2.46 5.63
CA PRO A 264 -22.32 3.91 5.38
C PRO A 264 -20.98 4.57 5.10
N LEU A 265 -19.88 4.03 5.66
CA LEU A 265 -18.54 4.60 5.55
C LEU A 265 -17.53 3.67 4.84
N ALA A 266 -17.99 2.58 4.24
CA ALA A 266 -17.16 1.76 3.35
C ALA A 266 -16.65 2.59 2.16
N GLY A 267 -15.39 2.40 1.75
CA GLY A 267 -14.73 3.17 0.69
C GLY A 267 -14.38 4.61 1.07
N ALA A 268 -14.42 4.95 2.36
CA ALA A 268 -13.98 6.25 2.86
C ALA A 268 -12.46 6.30 3.06
N LEU A 269 -11.92 7.52 3.07
CA LEU A 269 -10.59 7.82 3.58
C LEU A 269 -10.73 8.38 4.99
N PHE A 270 -10.01 7.76 5.93
CA PHE A 270 -9.98 8.16 7.34
C PHE A 270 -8.62 8.77 7.69
N GLU A 271 -8.63 9.68 8.66
CA GLU A 271 -7.44 10.15 9.35
C GLU A 271 -7.56 9.80 10.83
N ILE A 272 -6.49 9.25 11.39
CA ILE A 272 -6.40 8.87 12.79
C ILE A 272 -5.12 9.43 13.43
N ASP A 273 -5.15 9.55 14.76
CA ASP A 273 -3.95 9.78 15.56
C ASP A 273 -3.35 8.42 15.95
N PRO A 274 -2.21 8.03 15.38
CA PRO A 274 -1.57 6.75 15.74
C PRO A 274 -0.86 6.81 17.10
N GLY A 275 -0.70 8.00 17.69
CA GLY A 275 0.02 8.21 18.95
C GLY A 275 1.53 7.89 18.87
N CYS A 276 2.09 7.87 17.68
CA CYS A 276 3.52 7.70 17.40
C CYS A 276 3.86 8.37 16.06
N ARG A 277 5.13 8.39 15.70
CA ARG A 277 5.57 8.92 14.41
C ARG A 277 5.93 7.81 13.44
N GLY A 278 5.63 8.02 12.18
CA GLY A 278 6.04 7.14 11.09
C GLY A 278 7.43 7.46 10.54
N ILE A 279 7.75 6.75 9.48
CA ILE A 279 8.86 7.06 8.59
C ILE A 279 8.31 7.55 7.24
N ALA A 280 9.03 8.47 6.61
CA ALA A 280 8.65 8.94 5.29
C ALA A 280 8.68 7.78 4.28
N PRO A 281 7.68 7.66 3.39
CA PRO A 281 7.76 6.72 2.29
C PRO A 281 9.01 6.96 1.46
N ARG A 282 9.67 5.87 1.04
CA ARG A 282 10.85 5.96 0.19
C ARG A 282 10.44 6.11 -1.26
N SER A 283 11.30 6.74 -2.06
CA SER A 283 11.07 7.01 -3.47
C SER A 283 11.87 6.07 -4.35
N PHE A 284 11.45 5.92 -5.59
CA PHE A 284 12.19 5.19 -6.63
C PHE A 284 13.37 6.03 -7.13
N ALA A 285 14.57 5.47 -7.16
CA ALA A 285 15.81 6.20 -7.50
C ALA A 285 16.26 6.02 -8.96
N GLY A 286 15.31 5.69 -9.86
CA GLY A 286 15.59 5.52 -11.29
C GLY A 286 14.77 6.40 -12.24
#